data_110cca22481e35f3d62d380ea8ed691f
#
_entry.id   110cca22481e35f3d62d380ea8ed691f
#
_cell.length_a   1.000
_cell.length_b   1.000
_cell.length_c   1.000
_cell.angle_alpha   90.00
_cell.angle_beta   90.00
_cell.angle_gamma   90.00
#
_symmetry.space_group_name_H-M   'P 1'
#
loop_
_entity.id
_entity.type
_entity.pdbx_description
1 polymer ?
#
loop_
_entity_poly.entity_id
_entity_poly.type
_entity_poly.pdbx_seq_one_letter_code
_entity_poly.pdbx_strand_id
1 'polypeptide(L)'
;MPTQKINKLLIGTNNKGKLREIKSLLPKNIKIHPTSEFNLKSPLENGKTFKENSLIKSKYFSKKTGLICLADDSGLEIDLLDKNPGIYSARWGGRHGDFNKAIKRVYRELNKKAKNWQHKKIRARFVCALSISYLDKKIACVQSKIEGSISTQSKGTNGFGYDPIFVPEGKKKTFGEMQPAKKYKIDHRYFAFKKLRKFL
;
A
#
# COMPACT_ATOMS: atom_id res chain seq x y z
N MET A 1 15.96 21.96 -14.35
CA MET A 1 14.66 22.00 -15.07
C MET A 1 13.72 22.87 -14.25
N PRO A 2 12.98 23.80 -14.83
CA PRO A 2 12.01 24.58 -14.07
C PRO A 2 11.01 23.63 -13.44
N THR A 3 10.79 23.74 -12.16
CA THR A 3 9.81 22.97 -11.38
C THR A 3 8.42 23.42 -11.78
N GLN A 4 7.90 22.88 -12.88
CA GLN A 4 6.52 23.10 -13.25
C GLN A 4 5.66 22.46 -12.16
N LYS A 5 4.95 23.29 -11.40
CA LYS A 5 4.13 22.89 -10.27
C LYS A 5 3.05 21.91 -10.76
N ILE A 6 3.02 20.69 -10.21
CA ILE A 6 2.05 19.67 -10.61
C ILE A 6 0.67 20.12 -10.14
N ASN A 7 -0.21 20.45 -11.07
CA ASN A 7 -1.59 20.88 -10.81
C ASN A 7 -2.64 19.82 -11.14
N LYS A 8 -2.26 18.78 -11.91
CA LYS A 8 -3.11 17.63 -12.26
C LYS A 8 -2.33 16.34 -12.03
N LEU A 9 -2.94 15.36 -11.37
CA LEU A 9 -2.28 14.12 -11.00
C LEU A 9 -3.23 12.93 -11.16
N LEU A 10 -2.81 11.94 -11.92
CA LEU A 10 -3.49 10.65 -11.97
C LEU A 10 -3.04 9.78 -10.80
N ILE A 11 -3.97 9.17 -10.09
CA ILE A 11 -3.65 8.16 -9.07
C ILE A 11 -3.77 6.77 -9.68
N GLY A 12 -2.62 6.14 -9.97
CA GLY A 12 -2.49 4.86 -10.66
C GLY A 12 -2.82 3.66 -9.76
N THR A 13 -4.06 3.57 -9.28
CA THR A 13 -4.56 2.43 -8.53
C THR A 13 -6.05 2.21 -8.75
N ASN A 14 -6.45 0.94 -8.88
CA ASN A 14 -7.86 0.52 -8.89
C ASN A 14 -8.36 0.10 -7.50
N ASN A 15 -7.51 0.13 -6.47
CA ASN A 15 -7.89 -0.15 -5.09
C ASN A 15 -8.48 1.10 -4.43
N LYS A 16 -9.80 1.06 -4.11
CA LYS A 16 -10.53 2.18 -3.50
C LYS A 16 -9.94 2.62 -2.14
N GLY A 17 -9.40 1.69 -1.36
CA GLY A 17 -8.76 2.00 -0.07
C GLY A 17 -7.47 2.80 -0.26
N LYS A 18 -6.59 2.34 -1.15
CA LYS A 18 -5.35 3.07 -1.50
C LYS A 18 -5.64 4.45 -2.07
N LEU A 19 -6.63 4.55 -2.99
CA LEU A 19 -7.04 5.82 -3.57
C LEU A 19 -7.49 6.83 -2.48
N ARG A 20 -8.30 6.37 -1.53
CA ARG A 20 -8.79 7.21 -0.41
C ARG A 20 -7.64 7.72 0.45
N GLU A 21 -6.72 6.85 0.84
CA GLU A 21 -5.56 7.23 1.65
C GLU A 21 -4.63 8.20 0.90
N ILE A 22 -4.31 7.94 -0.37
CA ILE A 22 -3.46 8.85 -1.16
C ILE A 22 -4.14 10.22 -1.30
N LYS A 23 -5.45 10.26 -1.60
CA LYS A 23 -6.20 11.52 -1.68
C LYS A 23 -6.11 12.35 -0.40
N SER A 24 -6.15 11.72 0.77
CA SER A 24 -6.07 12.42 2.05
C SER A 24 -4.68 13.03 2.34
N LEU A 25 -3.64 12.56 1.66
CA LEU A 25 -2.25 13.02 1.84
C LEU A 25 -1.88 14.14 0.87
N LEU A 26 -2.57 14.23 -0.27
CA LEU A 26 -2.24 15.20 -1.32
C LEU A 26 -2.71 16.61 -0.98
N PRO A 27 -1.98 17.64 -1.42
CA PRO A 27 -2.41 19.04 -1.32
C PRO A 27 -3.74 19.27 -2.04
N LYS A 28 -4.62 20.09 -1.46
CA LYS A 28 -5.98 20.37 -1.99
C LYS A 28 -5.99 21.09 -3.36
N ASN A 29 -4.90 21.77 -3.71
CA ASN A 29 -4.75 22.49 -4.98
C ASN A 29 -4.38 21.58 -6.17
N ILE A 30 -4.13 20.29 -5.94
CA ILE A 30 -3.86 19.33 -7.01
C ILE A 30 -5.17 18.68 -7.45
N LYS A 31 -5.54 18.84 -8.73
CA LYS A 31 -6.67 18.12 -9.32
C LYS A 31 -6.33 16.65 -9.49
N ILE A 32 -7.08 15.79 -8.81
CA ILE A 32 -6.84 14.34 -8.77
C ILE A 32 -7.77 13.64 -9.73
N HIS A 33 -7.19 12.79 -10.59
CA HIS A 33 -7.89 11.91 -11.51
C HIS A 33 -7.72 10.45 -11.07
N PRO A 34 -8.78 9.69 -10.75
CA PRO A 34 -8.69 8.25 -10.54
C PRO A 34 -8.64 7.50 -11.88
N THR A 35 -8.09 6.29 -11.89
CA THR A 35 -8.04 5.42 -13.08
C THR A 35 -9.41 5.10 -13.66
N SER A 36 -10.47 5.14 -12.83
CA SER A 36 -11.85 4.89 -13.27
C SER A 36 -12.39 5.93 -14.27
N GLU A 37 -11.88 7.16 -14.26
CA GLU A 37 -12.24 8.17 -15.27
C GLU A 37 -11.81 7.77 -16.69
N PHE A 38 -10.85 6.88 -16.82
CA PHE A 38 -10.28 6.45 -18.09
C PHE A 38 -10.59 4.99 -18.42
N ASN A 39 -11.43 4.31 -17.66
CA ASN A 39 -11.74 2.87 -17.79
C ASN A 39 -10.50 1.97 -17.89
N LEU A 40 -9.41 2.34 -17.23
CA LEU A 40 -8.15 1.62 -17.31
C LEU A 40 -8.09 0.48 -16.31
N LYS A 41 -7.74 -0.70 -16.81
CA LYS A 41 -7.35 -1.86 -15.99
C LYS A 41 -5.90 -1.70 -15.51
N SER A 42 -5.60 -2.28 -14.33
CA SER A 42 -4.21 -2.32 -13.85
C SER A 42 -3.34 -3.16 -14.78
N PRO A 43 -2.08 -2.76 -15.01
CA PRO A 43 -1.12 -3.59 -15.73
C PRO A 43 -0.77 -4.83 -14.91
N LEU A 44 -0.16 -5.82 -15.56
CA LEU A 44 0.42 -6.96 -14.89
C LEU A 44 1.58 -6.51 -14.00
N GLU A 45 1.50 -6.81 -12.71
CA GLU A 45 2.54 -6.54 -11.73
C GLU A 45 3.50 -7.74 -11.67
N ASN A 46 4.52 -7.75 -12.54
CA ASN A 46 5.53 -8.80 -12.66
C ASN A 46 6.90 -8.40 -12.07
N GLY A 47 6.97 -7.27 -11.41
CA GLY A 47 8.16 -6.83 -10.68
C GLY A 47 8.44 -7.72 -9.46
N LYS A 48 9.71 -7.79 -9.08
CA LYS A 48 10.20 -8.56 -7.93
C LYS A 48 10.16 -7.78 -6.62
N THR A 49 9.90 -6.48 -6.68
CA THR A 49 9.87 -5.56 -5.53
C THR A 49 8.67 -4.63 -5.59
N PHE A 50 8.28 -4.07 -4.44
CA PHE A 50 7.24 -3.03 -4.38
C PHE A 50 7.61 -1.80 -5.25
N LYS A 51 8.89 -1.42 -5.28
CA LYS A 51 9.34 -0.30 -6.13
C LYS A 51 9.13 -0.59 -7.61
N GLU A 52 9.51 -1.76 -8.08
CA GLU A 52 9.32 -2.16 -9.47
C GLU A 52 7.84 -2.17 -9.85
N ASN A 53 6.97 -2.79 -9.02
CA ASN A 53 5.54 -2.83 -9.28
C ASN A 53 4.91 -1.43 -9.27
N SER A 54 5.31 -0.54 -8.35
CA SER A 54 4.82 0.82 -8.35
C SER A 54 5.24 1.59 -9.62
N LEU A 55 6.50 1.40 -10.09
CA LEU A 55 7.01 1.99 -11.33
C LEU A 55 6.29 1.47 -12.57
N ILE A 56 6.06 0.15 -12.66
CA ILE A 56 5.27 -0.46 -13.74
C ILE A 56 3.91 0.24 -13.85
N LYS A 57 3.22 0.40 -12.71
CA LYS A 57 1.91 1.06 -12.67
C LYS A 57 1.98 2.54 -13.07
N SER A 58 2.91 3.30 -12.48
CA SER A 58 2.97 4.74 -12.74
C SER A 58 3.30 5.05 -14.20
N LYS A 59 4.23 4.31 -14.80
CA LYS A 59 4.58 4.44 -16.22
C LYS A 59 3.43 4.03 -17.14
N TYR A 60 2.83 2.87 -16.87
CA TYR A 60 1.71 2.36 -17.67
C TYR A 60 0.55 3.35 -17.72
N PHE A 61 0.07 3.79 -16.55
CA PHE A 61 -1.07 4.69 -16.49
C PHE A 61 -0.73 6.08 -17.05
N SER A 62 0.48 6.59 -16.81
CA SER A 62 0.92 7.86 -17.38
C SER A 62 0.97 7.81 -18.91
N LYS A 63 1.51 6.75 -19.48
CA LYS A 63 1.57 6.54 -20.94
C LYS A 63 0.18 6.47 -21.56
N LYS A 64 -0.78 5.82 -20.88
CA LYS A 64 -2.16 5.67 -21.38
C LYS A 64 -2.98 6.96 -21.32
N THR A 65 -2.66 7.89 -20.42
CA THR A 65 -3.48 9.09 -20.16
C THR A 65 -2.79 10.40 -20.56
N GLY A 66 -1.48 10.40 -20.78
CA GLY A 66 -0.69 11.63 -20.95
C GLY A 66 -0.56 12.47 -19.67
N LEU A 67 -1.04 11.99 -18.52
CA LEU A 67 -0.95 12.70 -17.24
C LEU A 67 0.25 12.23 -16.42
N ILE A 68 0.75 13.11 -15.56
CA ILE A 68 1.68 12.69 -14.49
C ILE A 68 0.92 11.71 -13.59
N CYS A 69 1.52 10.54 -13.33
CA CYS A 69 0.89 9.48 -12.54
C CYS A 69 1.67 9.18 -11.26
N LEU A 70 0.97 9.23 -10.14
CA LEU A 70 1.40 8.70 -8.85
C LEU A 70 0.79 7.31 -8.67
N ALA A 71 1.62 6.28 -8.55
CA ALA A 71 1.18 4.93 -8.27
C ALA A 71 1.77 4.38 -6.97
N ASP A 72 1.02 3.45 -6.38
CA ASP A 72 1.36 2.77 -5.12
C ASP A 72 1.49 1.27 -5.37
N ASP A 73 2.54 0.68 -4.79
CA ASP A 73 2.54 -0.74 -4.49
C ASP A 73 2.88 -0.95 -3.02
N SER A 74 2.09 -1.77 -2.34
CA SER A 74 2.19 -1.93 -0.89
C SER A 74 1.67 -3.28 -0.42
N GLY A 75 2.22 -3.77 0.68
CA GLY A 75 1.83 -5.04 1.24
C GLY A 75 2.33 -5.25 2.65
N LEU A 76 1.93 -6.40 3.21
CA LEU A 76 2.32 -6.90 4.51
C LEU A 76 3.48 -7.87 4.37
N GLU A 77 4.54 -7.66 5.11
CA GLU A 77 5.65 -8.62 5.28
C GLU A 77 5.63 -9.17 6.70
N ILE A 78 5.75 -10.49 6.85
CA ILE A 78 5.76 -11.20 8.14
C ILE A 78 7.06 -11.99 8.24
N ASP A 79 7.88 -11.71 9.26
CA ASP A 79 9.22 -12.30 9.38
C ASP A 79 9.18 -13.83 9.49
N LEU A 80 8.26 -14.37 10.29
CA LEU A 80 8.09 -15.82 10.44
C LEU A 80 7.65 -16.53 9.15
N LEU A 81 7.10 -15.80 8.19
CA LEU A 81 6.68 -16.29 6.88
C LEU A 81 7.65 -15.89 5.76
N ASP A 82 8.94 -15.67 6.08
CA ASP A 82 9.97 -15.30 5.11
C ASP A 82 9.54 -14.08 4.27
N LYS A 83 8.99 -13.05 4.93
CA LYS A 83 8.42 -11.83 4.36
C LYS A 83 7.18 -12.03 3.48
N ASN A 84 6.62 -13.24 3.43
CA ASN A 84 5.30 -13.41 2.81
C ASN A 84 4.20 -12.75 3.66
N PRO A 85 3.10 -12.26 3.02
CA PRO A 85 2.78 -12.30 1.59
C PRO A 85 3.57 -11.31 0.71
N GLY A 86 4.20 -10.25 1.26
CA GLY A 86 5.01 -9.30 0.51
C GLY A 86 4.25 -8.69 -0.68
N ILE A 87 4.88 -8.68 -1.85
CA ILE A 87 4.28 -8.18 -3.11
C ILE A 87 3.04 -8.96 -3.55
N TYR A 88 2.78 -10.13 -2.97
CA TYR A 88 1.61 -10.96 -3.24
C TYR A 88 0.44 -10.69 -2.27
N SER A 89 0.50 -9.62 -1.46
CA SER A 89 -0.47 -9.31 -0.42
C SER A 89 -1.92 -9.35 -0.90
N ALA A 90 -2.25 -8.70 -2.01
CA ALA A 90 -3.60 -8.73 -2.58
C ALA A 90 -3.94 -10.11 -3.17
N ARG A 91 -2.96 -10.81 -3.74
CA ARG A 91 -3.15 -12.11 -4.39
C ARG A 91 -3.45 -13.25 -3.40
N TRP A 92 -3.07 -13.10 -2.12
CA TRP A 92 -3.44 -14.07 -1.08
C TRP A 92 -4.94 -14.12 -0.81
N GLY A 93 -5.68 -13.08 -1.17
CA GLY A 93 -7.15 -13.04 -1.16
C GLY A 93 -7.82 -13.66 -2.40
N GLY A 94 -7.04 -14.25 -3.30
CA GLY A 94 -7.54 -14.84 -4.55
C GLY A 94 -7.87 -13.81 -5.62
N ARG A 95 -8.54 -14.27 -6.68
CA ARG A 95 -8.81 -13.47 -7.90
C ARG A 95 -9.51 -12.13 -7.65
N HIS A 96 -10.36 -12.05 -6.63
CA HIS A 96 -11.13 -10.85 -6.30
C HIS A 96 -10.54 -10.04 -5.15
N GLY A 97 -9.34 -10.38 -4.63
CA GLY A 97 -8.67 -9.65 -3.55
C GLY A 97 -9.46 -9.66 -2.23
N ASP A 98 -10.10 -10.78 -1.88
CA ASP A 98 -10.83 -10.96 -0.63
C ASP A 98 -9.87 -11.01 0.56
N PHE A 99 -9.78 -9.91 1.29
CA PHE A 99 -8.86 -9.81 2.42
C PHE A 99 -9.28 -10.66 3.63
N ASN A 100 -10.53 -11.07 3.76
CA ASN A 100 -10.91 -12.04 4.79
C ASN A 100 -10.25 -13.40 4.51
N LYS A 101 -10.23 -13.83 3.24
CA LYS A 101 -9.51 -15.05 2.82
C LYS A 101 -7.99 -14.88 3.01
N ALA A 102 -7.45 -13.71 2.69
CA ALA A 102 -6.03 -13.42 2.86
C ALA A 102 -5.60 -13.48 4.33
N ILE A 103 -6.39 -12.89 5.25
CA ILE A 103 -6.16 -12.95 6.70
C ILE A 103 -6.24 -14.39 7.22
N LYS A 104 -7.26 -15.15 6.82
CA LYS A 104 -7.38 -16.59 7.17
C LYS A 104 -6.15 -17.37 6.70
N ARG A 105 -5.64 -17.05 5.50
CA ARG A 105 -4.40 -17.66 4.99
C ARG A 105 -3.19 -17.30 5.84
N VAL A 106 -3.03 -16.04 6.27
CA VAL A 106 -1.94 -15.63 7.19
C VAL A 106 -1.95 -16.51 8.43
N TYR A 107 -3.08 -16.63 9.12
CA TYR A 107 -3.17 -17.44 10.33
C TYR A 107 -2.88 -18.92 10.09
N ARG A 108 -3.37 -19.47 8.98
CA ARG A 108 -3.06 -20.84 8.58
C ARG A 108 -1.57 -21.08 8.36
N GLU A 109 -0.89 -20.18 7.65
CA GLU A 109 0.54 -20.30 7.37
C GLU A 109 1.38 -20.11 8.65
N LEU A 110 0.96 -19.21 9.56
CA LEU A 110 1.59 -19.05 10.87
C LEU A 110 1.48 -20.33 11.72
N ASN A 111 0.29 -20.95 11.73
CA ASN A 111 0.08 -22.23 12.44
C ASN A 111 0.95 -23.36 11.90
N LYS A 112 1.23 -23.38 10.58
CA LYS A 112 2.14 -24.37 9.98
C LYS A 112 3.60 -24.13 10.38
N LYS A 113 4.03 -22.87 10.45
CA LYS A 113 5.43 -22.49 10.75
C LYS A 113 5.77 -22.62 12.23
N ALA A 114 4.84 -22.36 13.14
CA ALA A 114 5.06 -22.44 14.57
C ALA A 114 3.78 -22.80 15.33
N LYS A 115 3.74 -23.98 15.93
CA LYS A 115 2.73 -24.29 16.96
C LYS A 115 2.85 -23.23 18.07
N ASN A 116 1.73 -22.75 18.60
CA ASN A 116 1.69 -21.74 19.66
C ASN A 116 2.29 -20.37 19.30
N TRP A 117 2.28 -19.98 18.02
CA TRP A 117 2.73 -18.64 17.60
C TRP A 117 1.93 -17.52 18.29
N GLN A 118 0.70 -17.81 18.74
CA GLN A 118 -0.15 -16.86 19.46
C GLN A 118 0.46 -16.36 20.76
N HIS A 119 1.37 -17.12 21.38
CA HIS A 119 2.10 -16.73 22.59
C HIS A 119 3.41 -15.98 22.28
N LYS A 120 3.69 -15.69 21.00
CA LYS A 120 4.91 -15.00 20.57
C LYS A 120 4.55 -13.68 19.87
N LYS A 121 5.39 -12.67 20.03
CA LYS A 121 5.28 -11.44 19.23
C LYS A 121 5.77 -11.72 17.81
N ILE A 122 4.87 -11.94 16.87
CA ILE A 122 5.20 -12.16 15.46
C ILE A 122 5.47 -10.82 14.79
N ARG A 123 6.74 -10.55 14.52
CA ARG A 123 7.16 -9.32 13.82
C ARG A 123 6.63 -9.28 12.41
N ALA A 124 6.14 -8.12 12.04
CA ALA A 124 5.61 -7.83 10.71
C ALA A 124 5.82 -6.35 10.38
N ARG A 125 5.71 -6.01 9.11
CA ARG A 125 5.70 -4.62 8.67
C ARG A 125 4.77 -4.41 7.50
N PHE A 126 4.16 -3.25 7.44
CA PHE A 126 3.62 -2.76 6.18
C PHE A 126 4.69 -2.01 5.41
N VAL A 127 4.77 -2.29 4.11
CA VAL A 127 5.67 -1.62 3.17
C VAL A 127 4.83 -0.87 2.14
N CYS A 128 5.25 0.33 1.77
CA CYS A 128 4.66 1.10 0.67
C CYS A 128 5.77 1.68 -0.20
N ALA A 129 5.70 1.41 -1.49
CA ALA A 129 6.45 2.11 -2.51
C ALA A 129 5.52 3.05 -3.30
N LEU A 130 5.91 4.31 -3.41
CA LEU A 130 5.24 5.32 -4.22
C LEU A 130 6.15 5.74 -5.36
N SER A 131 5.63 5.79 -6.58
CA SER A 131 6.36 6.27 -7.74
C SER A 131 5.59 7.32 -8.50
N ILE A 132 6.30 8.33 -9.00
CA ILE A 132 5.77 9.33 -9.93
C ILE A 132 6.45 9.13 -11.28
N SER A 133 5.67 9.08 -12.34
CA SER A 133 6.17 9.01 -13.71
C SER A 133 5.38 9.95 -14.62
N TYR A 134 6.05 10.45 -15.65
CA TYR A 134 5.43 11.12 -16.79
C TYR A 134 5.83 10.39 -18.06
N LEU A 135 4.86 9.87 -18.78
CA LEU A 135 5.06 8.92 -19.87
C LEU A 135 5.92 7.74 -19.38
N ASP A 136 7.03 7.43 -20.05
CA ASP A 136 7.96 6.37 -19.67
C ASP A 136 9.06 6.82 -18.69
N LYS A 137 9.13 8.13 -18.38
CA LYS A 137 10.17 8.70 -17.53
C LYS A 137 9.78 8.64 -16.06
N LYS A 138 10.64 8.02 -15.25
CA LYS A 138 10.53 8.09 -13.79
C LYS A 138 10.91 9.48 -13.31
N ILE A 139 10.02 10.14 -12.56
CA ILE A 139 10.31 11.40 -11.85
C ILE A 139 10.86 11.07 -10.46
N ALA A 140 10.15 10.20 -9.71
CA ALA A 140 10.56 9.79 -8.38
C ALA A 140 10.09 8.36 -8.08
N CYS A 141 10.81 7.68 -7.20
CA CYS A 141 10.38 6.41 -6.61
C CYS A 141 10.93 6.32 -5.19
N VAL A 142 10.06 6.23 -4.22
CA VAL A 142 10.41 6.17 -2.79
C VAL A 142 9.75 4.95 -2.15
N GLN A 143 10.32 4.51 -1.04
CA GLN A 143 9.73 3.43 -0.24
C GLN A 143 9.81 3.78 1.24
N SER A 144 8.81 3.37 1.99
CA SER A 144 8.80 3.41 3.44
C SER A 144 8.11 2.19 4.01
N LYS A 145 8.31 1.98 5.31
CA LYS A 145 7.67 0.90 6.06
C LYS A 145 7.26 1.39 7.43
N ILE A 146 6.35 0.66 8.06
CA ILE A 146 6.07 0.75 9.48
C ILE A 146 6.20 -0.64 10.10
N GLU A 147 6.98 -0.73 11.14
CA GLU A 147 7.16 -1.97 11.92
C GLU A 147 5.97 -2.19 12.86
N GLY A 148 5.74 -3.45 13.17
CA GLY A 148 4.67 -3.86 14.07
C GLY A 148 4.65 -5.36 14.30
N SER A 149 3.48 -5.88 14.65
CA SER A 149 3.27 -7.30 14.89
C SER A 149 1.89 -7.76 14.43
N ILE A 150 1.74 -9.08 14.29
CA ILE A 150 0.47 -9.69 13.95
C ILE A 150 -0.34 -9.93 15.22
N SER A 151 -1.58 -9.47 15.23
CA SER A 151 -2.58 -9.78 16.25
C SER A 151 -3.02 -11.24 16.13
N THR A 152 -3.26 -11.90 17.24
CA THR A 152 -3.72 -13.30 17.29
C THR A 152 -5.13 -13.48 16.75
N GLN A 153 -5.89 -12.39 16.64
CA GLN A 153 -7.24 -12.36 16.06
C GLN A 153 -7.47 -11.05 15.31
N SER A 154 -8.42 -11.08 14.37
CA SER A 154 -8.85 -9.90 13.62
C SER A 154 -9.65 -8.96 14.52
N LYS A 155 -9.29 -7.67 14.58
CA LYS A 155 -9.92 -6.65 15.44
C LYS A 155 -10.17 -5.36 14.67
N GLY A 156 -11.37 -4.81 14.85
CA GLY A 156 -11.79 -3.57 14.22
C GLY A 156 -12.21 -3.73 12.76
N THR A 157 -12.90 -2.70 12.26
CA THR A 157 -13.49 -2.67 10.91
C THR A 157 -13.03 -1.48 10.09
N ASN A 158 -12.18 -0.61 10.67
CA ASN A 158 -11.63 0.53 9.95
C ASN A 158 -10.53 0.10 8.97
N GLY A 159 -10.28 0.96 7.98
CA GLY A 159 -9.23 0.73 7.00
C GLY A 159 -9.59 -0.30 5.93
N PHE A 160 -8.61 -1.08 5.51
CA PHE A 160 -8.77 -2.13 4.51
C PHE A 160 -7.58 -3.11 4.56
N GLY A 161 -7.67 -4.21 3.83
CA GLY A 161 -6.57 -5.15 3.70
C GLY A 161 -6.30 -5.92 4.98
N TYR A 162 -5.06 -5.89 5.42
CA TYR A 162 -4.61 -6.54 6.65
C TYR A 162 -4.67 -5.64 7.89
N ASP A 163 -5.30 -4.47 7.80
CA ASP A 163 -5.44 -3.54 8.94
C ASP A 163 -6.02 -4.20 10.20
N PRO A 164 -7.00 -5.13 10.11
CA PRO A 164 -7.55 -5.78 11.30
C PRO A 164 -6.58 -6.70 12.05
N ILE A 165 -5.46 -7.08 11.45
CA ILE A 165 -4.49 -7.99 12.09
C ILE A 165 -3.11 -7.36 12.34
N PHE A 166 -2.90 -6.10 11.97
CA PHE A 166 -1.61 -5.43 12.13
C PHE A 166 -1.63 -4.43 13.28
N VAL A 167 -0.79 -4.67 14.29
CA VAL A 167 -0.57 -3.78 15.44
C VAL A 167 0.73 -3.02 15.21
N PRO A 168 0.70 -1.69 15.00
CA PRO A 168 1.92 -0.89 14.82
C PRO A 168 2.79 -0.91 16.07
N GLU A 169 4.09 -0.81 15.90
CA GLU A 169 5.02 -0.77 17.02
C GLU A 169 4.70 0.39 17.98
N GLY A 170 4.78 0.13 19.31
CA GLY A 170 4.41 1.09 20.35
C GLY A 170 2.91 1.33 20.50
N LYS A 171 2.04 0.55 19.79
CA LYS A 171 0.58 0.62 19.95
C LYS A 171 0.00 -0.68 20.49
N LYS A 172 -1.20 -0.59 21.08
CA LYS A 172 -1.97 -1.74 21.58
C LYS A 172 -3.14 -2.12 20.67
N LYS A 173 -3.53 -1.22 19.75
CA LYS A 173 -4.65 -1.40 18.82
C LYS A 173 -4.16 -1.74 17.43
N THR A 174 -4.91 -2.58 16.74
CA THR A 174 -4.69 -2.82 15.31
C THR A 174 -5.02 -1.56 14.49
N PHE A 175 -4.55 -1.49 13.25
CA PHE A 175 -5.01 -0.44 12.34
C PHE A 175 -6.51 -0.50 12.09
N GLY A 176 -7.11 -1.71 12.15
CA GLY A 176 -8.57 -1.90 12.05
C GLY A 176 -9.35 -1.28 13.20
N GLU A 177 -8.75 -1.17 14.39
CA GLU A 177 -9.35 -0.50 15.55
C GLU A 177 -9.09 1.01 15.61
N MET A 178 -8.17 1.51 14.79
CA MET A 178 -7.80 2.93 14.80
C MET A 178 -8.76 3.75 13.93
N GLN A 179 -9.08 4.95 14.39
CA GLN A 179 -9.77 5.94 13.55
C GLN A 179 -8.89 6.29 12.32
N PRO A 180 -9.46 6.39 11.12
CA PRO A 180 -8.71 6.65 9.89
C PRO A 180 -7.79 7.86 9.98
N ALA A 181 -8.25 8.97 10.56
CA ALA A 181 -7.45 10.19 10.72
C ALA A 181 -6.19 10.01 11.59
N LYS A 182 -6.22 9.08 12.56
CA LYS A 182 -5.04 8.72 13.38
C LYS A 182 -4.11 7.80 12.62
N LYS A 183 -4.65 6.77 11.93
CA LYS A 183 -3.87 5.85 11.10
C LYS A 183 -3.10 6.59 10.01
N TYR A 184 -3.74 7.49 9.27
CA TYR A 184 -3.14 8.23 8.14
C TYR A 184 -1.98 9.14 8.51
N LYS A 185 -1.68 9.32 9.79
CA LYS A 185 -0.53 10.09 10.28
C LYS A 185 0.67 9.23 10.68
N ILE A 186 0.49 7.90 10.72
CA ILE A 186 1.52 6.98 11.21
C ILE A 186 1.74 5.77 10.31
N ASP A 187 0.98 5.61 9.23
CA ASP A 187 1.10 4.42 8.39
C ASP A 187 2.26 4.50 7.39
N HIS A 188 2.54 3.37 6.75
CA HIS A 188 3.59 3.20 5.75
C HIS A 188 3.44 4.15 4.57
N ARG A 189 2.20 4.44 4.14
CA ARG A 189 1.89 5.33 3.00
C ARG A 189 2.15 6.78 3.35
N TYR A 190 1.81 7.20 4.56
CA TYR A 190 2.16 8.54 5.07
C TYR A 190 3.68 8.76 5.07
N PHE A 191 4.46 7.80 5.58
CA PHE A 191 5.92 7.95 5.59
C PHE A 191 6.53 7.90 4.19
N ALA A 192 5.98 7.10 3.27
CA ALA A 192 6.39 7.13 1.86
C ALA A 192 6.05 8.48 1.22
N PHE A 193 4.86 9.01 1.48
CA PHE A 193 4.42 10.31 0.97
C PHE A 193 5.29 11.46 1.49
N LYS A 194 5.68 11.47 2.75
CA LYS A 194 6.63 12.48 3.29
C LYS A 194 7.93 12.55 2.50
N LYS A 195 8.44 11.39 2.02
CA LYS A 195 9.65 11.35 1.17
C LYS A 195 9.37 11.81 -0.26
N LEU A 196 8.13 11.60 -0.74
CA LEU A 196 7.74 11.89 -2.12
C LEU A 196 7.36 13.37 -2.34
N ARG A 197 6.78 14.04 -1.34
CA ARG A 197 6.13 15.36 -1.47
C ARG A 197 6.98 16.45 -2.08
N LYS A 198 8.32 16.36 -1.99
CA LYS A 198 9.25 17.32 -2.59
C LYS A 198 9.30 17.25 -4.12
N PHE A 199 8.65 16.25 -4.72
CA PHE A 199 8.55 16.07 -6.18
C PHE A 199 7.16 16.43 -6.72
N LEU A 200 6.26 16.92 -5.88
CA LEU A 200 4.93 17.43 -6.21
C LEU A 200 4.95 18.96 -6.17
#